data_3525bebd49881d5fdfd248b0eec944af
#
_entry.id   3525bebd49881d5fdfd248b0eec944af
#
_cell.length_a   1.000
_cell.length_b   1.000
_cell.length_c   1.000
_cell.angle_alpha   90.00
_cell.angle_beta   90.00
_cell.angle_gamma   90.00
#
_symmetry.space_group_name_H-M   'P 1'
#
loop_
_entity.id
_entity.type
_entity.pdbx_description
1 polymer ?
#
loop_
_entity_poly.entity_id
_entity_poly.type
_entity_poly.pdbx_seq_one_letter_code
_entity_poly.pdbx_strand_id
1 'polypeptide(L)'
;MRLKSPIGIHTDVIPPDTEISAVGMLAALLLSACGGGGDGSGYPRPPPRGSYDLQAAMAALVESGLTTNVDLSGTAIVNGTSSPFTGTGTLTLSPGVSGMFDGAMAQQQTQSISGTITVAGQTSPYSSSVVNAYEPATAAILGESRSAEFDVAQQPIMIPTMIGTNVTMLGGLSRYSDSTLGVALGTVQVSVAVTFVPVDPTSPEVVQFTYKVYNTNQALVETDTISYGLTENNLLSFNSAATQGASGTLTVMPQLAQ
;
A
#
# COMPACT_ATOMS: atom_id res chain seq x y z
N MET A 1 14.85 -11.71 28.77
CA MET A 1 13.40 -11.42 28.87
C MET A 1 12.89 -11.53 27.44
N ARG A 2 12.22 -12.63 27.06
CA ARG A 2 11.76 -12.89 25.70
C ARG A 2 10.40 -12.23 25.54
N LEU A 3 10.29 -11.23 24.67
CA LEU A 3 9.00 -10.67 24.25
C LEU A 3 8.36 -11.66 23.27
N LYS A 4 7.29 -12.31 23.69
CA LYS A 4 6.41 -13.09 22.82
C LYS A 4 5.60 -12.13 21.97
N SER A 5 5.76 -12.19 20.66
CA SER A 5 4.86 -11.56 19.69
C SER A 5 3.52 -12.29 19.71
N PRO A 6 2.38 -11.61 19.83
CA PRO A 6 1.05 -12.23 19.85
C PRO A 6 0.42 -12.24 18.46
N ILE A 7 1.09 -12.81 17.47
CA ILE A 7 0.42 -13.11 16.19
C ILE A 7 0.37 -14.63 16.08
N GLY A 8 -0.83 -15.17 16.40
CA GLY A 8 -1.12 -16.59 16.22
C GLY A 8 -1.23 -16.95 14.74
N ILE A 9 -0.10 -17.18 14.09
CA ILE A 9 -0.07 -18.01 12.89
C ILE A 9 -0.10 -19.45 13.40
N HIS A 10 -1.21 -20.16 13.19
CA HIS A 10 -1.26 -21.59 13.38
C HIS A 10 -0.34 -22.23 12.33
N THR A 11 0.89 -22.53 12.73
CA THR A 11 1.93 -23.12 11.89
C THR A 11 2.12 -24.58 12.26
N ASP A 12 1.17 -25.46 11.85
CA ASP A 12 1.36 -26.90 12.02
C ASP A 12 2.26 -27.53 10.95
N VAL A 13 2.89 -26.76 10.06
CA VAL A 13 3.71 -27.29 8.94
C VAL A 13 5.05 -26.59 8.73
N ILE A 14 5.37 -25.56 9.52
CA ILE A 14 6.69 -24.92 9.45
C ILE A 14 7.55 -25.41 10.61
N PRO A 15 8.83 -25.81 10.41
CA PRO A 15 9.71 -26.19 11.52
C PRO A 15 9.72 -25.10 12.61
N PRO A 16 9.78 -25.47 13.89
CA PRO A 16 9.59 -24.56 15.02
C PRO A 16 10.59 -23.40 15.12
N ASP A 17 11.61 -23.36 14.25
CA ASP A 17 12.63 -22.33 14.22
C ASP A 17 12.55 -21.39 13.01
N THR A 18 11.50 -21.49 12.17
CA THR A 18 11.32 -20.59 11.01
C THR A 18 10.40 -19.44 11.39
N GLU A 19 10.96 -18.39 11.99
CA GLU A 19 10.24 -17.11 12.12
C GLU A 19 10.16 -16.47 10.73
N ILE A 20 9.03 -16.63 10.05
CA ILE A 20 8.65 -15.76 8.94
C ILE A 20 8.06 -14.53 9.61
N SER A 21 8.89 -13.49 9.77
CA SER A 21 8.37 -12.18 10.16
C SER A 21 7.50 -11.66 9.02
N ALA A 22 6.19 -11.91 9.11
CA ALA A 22 5.21 -11.22 8.29
C ALA A 22 5.13 -9.77 8.79
N VAL A 23 6.06 -8.93 8.34
CA VAL A 23 5.96 -7.50 8.51
C VAL A 23 4.78 -7.03 7.68
N GLY A 24 3.98 -6.17 8.27
CA GLY A 24 2.79 -5.61 7.65
C GLY A 24 3.12 -5.04 6.28
N MET A 25 2.47 -5.57 5.26
CA MET A 25 2.79 -5.33 3.89
C MET A 25 1.65 -4.63 3.19
N LEU A 26 1.95 -3.50 2.66
CA LEU A 26 1.44 -3.10 1.37
C LEU A 26 2.40 -2.09 0.78
N ALA A 27 3.05 -2.50 -0.30
CA ALA A 27 3.46 -1.59 -1.30
C ALA A 27 4.60 -1.84 -2.22
N ALA A 28 5.19 -1.15 -2.89
CA ALA A 28 5.79 -0.53 -4.00
C ALA A 28 6.78 -1.33 -4.85
N LEU A 29 6.66 -1.16 -6.13
CA LEU A 29 7.69 -1.45 -7.11
C LEU A 29 8.33 -0.15 -7.60
N LEU A 30 9.63 -0.01 -7.40
CA LEU A 30 10.43 0.88 -8.20
C LEU A 30 10.82 0.17 -9.50
N LEU A 31 10.20 0.55 -10.59
CA LEU A 31 10.85 0.44 -11.88
C LEU A 31 11.99 1.46 -11.88
N SER A 32 13.21 1.02 -11.62
CA SER A 32 14.39 1.73 -12.06
C SER A 32 14.39 1.69 -13.59
N ALA A 33 13.72 2.65 -14.19
CA ALA A 33 13.98 3.02 -15.57
C ALA A 33 15.41 3.54 -15.59
N CYS A 34 16.34 2.67 -15.99
CA CYS A 34 17.66 3.07 -16.43
C CYS A 34 17.45 4.08 -17.55
N GLY A 35 17.64 5.35 -17.26
CA GLY A 35 17.58 6.43 -18.22
C GLY A 35 18.72 6.28 -19.21
N GLY A 36 18.42 5.68 -20.36
CA GLY A 36 19.20 5.89 -21.56
C GLY A 36 18.95 7.31 -22.03
N GLY A 37 19.98 8.14 -22.00
CA GLY A 37 19.94 9.48 -22.53
C GLY A 37 19.70 9.49 -24.04
N GLY A 38 19.24 10.62 -24.52
CA GLY A 38 19.44 11.02 -25.89
C GLY A 38 18.19 11.33 -26.67
N ASP A 39 18.19 12.54 -27.07
CA ASP A 39 17.65 13.16 -28.24
C ASP A 39 16.25 13.77 -28.14
N GLY A 40 16.37 15.09 -28.09
CA GLY A 40 15.32 16.06 -28.25
C GLY A 40 14.56 15.92 -29.57
N SER A 41 13.48 15.17 -29.54
CA SER A 41 12.33 15.46 -30.39
C SER A 41 11.27 16.02 -29.49
N GLY A 42 11.21 17.34 -29.44
CA GLY A 42 10.21 18.11 -28.67
C GLY A 42 8.81 17.95 -29.25
N TYR A 43 8.22 16.77 -29.07
CA TYR A 43 6.78 16.65 -29.12
C TYR A 43 6.23 17.19 -27.80
N PRO A 44 5.39 18.23 -27.83
CA PRO A 44 4.71 18.70 -26.64
C PRO A 44 3.98 17.48 -26.07
N ARG A 45 4.34 17.12 -24.83
CA ARG A 45 3.60 16.10 -24.08
C ARG A 45 2.14 16.56 -24.06
N PRO A 46 1.19 15.74 -24.55
CA PRO A 46 -0.21 16.13 -24.46
C PRO A 46 -0.52 16.48 -23.01
N PRO A 47 -1.27 17.56 -22.78
CA PRO A 47 -1.69 17.90 -21.44
C PRO A 47 -2.42 16.69 -20.82
N PRO A 48 -2.35 16.49 -19.49
CA PRO A 48 -3.12 15.45 -18.82
C PRO A 48 -4.56 15.55 -19.30
N ARG A 49 -5.08 14.44 -19.81
CA ARG A 49 -6.43 14.42 -20.38
C ARG A 49 -7.43 14.41 -19.25
N GLY A 50 -8.29 15.42 -19.26
CA GLY A 50 -9.42 15.49 -18.38
C GLY A 50 -9.06 15.97 -16.96
N SER A 51 -10.01 16.55 -16.31
CA SER A 51 -9.99 16.82 -14.89
C SER A 51 -10.41 15.56 -14.15
N TYR A 52 -9.48 14.64 -13.92
CA TYR A 52 -9.75 13.55 -13.00
C TYR A 52 -9.86 14.09 -11.59
N ASP A 53 -10.93 13.75 -10.91
CA ASP A 53 -11.08 14.04 -9.50
C ASP A 53 -10.63 12.85 -8.67
N LEU A 54 -9.34 12.82 -8.30
CA LEU A 54 -8.77 11.74 -7.50
C LEU A 54 -9.45 11.64 -6.13
N GLN A 55 -9.86 12.75 -5.55
CA GLN A 55 -10.57 12.76 -4.28
C GLN A 55 -11.93 12.05 -4.41
N ALA A 56 -12.71 12.37 -5.45
CA ALA A 56 -13.97 11.70 -5.72
C ALA A 56 -13.77 10.20 -6.03
N ALA A 57 -12.70 9.85 -6.77
CA ALA A 57 -12.36 8.47 -7.07
C ALA A 57 -12.00 7.66 -5.80
N MET A 58 -11.24 8.27 -4.88
CA MET A 58 -10.94 7.65 -3.58
C MET A 58 -12.20 7.51 -2.71
N ALA A 59 -13.06 8.52 -2.67
CA ALA A 59 -14.32 8.44 -1.95
C ALA A 59 -15.19 7.27 -2.46
N ALA A 60 -15.32 7.13 -3.78
CA ALA A 60 -16.04 6.03 -4.42
C ALA A 60 -15.41 4.66 -4.09
N LEU A 61 -14.08 4.56 -4.07
CA LEU A 61 -13.37 3.34 -3.68
C LEU A 61 -13.60 2.99 -2.21
N VAL A 62 -13.60 3.98 -1.32
CA VAL A 62 -13.91 3.77 0.10
C VAL A 62 -15.35 3.32 0.28
N GLU A 63 -16.30 3.88 -0.46
CA GLU A 63 -17.72 3.52 -0.38
C GLU A 63 -18.00 2.12 -0.92
N SER A 64 -17.47 1.78 -2.09
CA SER A 64 -17.79 0.53 -2.81
C SER A 64 -16.89 -0.64 -2.44
N GLY A 65 -15.65 -0.37 -2.03
CA GLY A 65 -14.62 -1.39 -1.91
C GLY A 65 -14.13 -1.95 -3.25
N LEU A 66 -13.28 -2.96 -3.17
CA LEU A 66 -12.71 -3.64 -4.35
C LEU A 66 -12.29 -5.06 -3.94
N THR A 67 -12.49 -6.02 -4.83
CA THR A 67 -11.92 -7.38 -4.67
C THR A 67 -11.31 -7.82 -6.00
N THR A 68 -10.08 -8.33 -5.95
CA THR A 68 -9.38 -8.83 -7.14
C THR A 68 -8.44 -9.98 -6.79
N ASN A 69 -8.30 -10.95 -7.70
CA ASN A 69 -7.28 -11.98 -7.58
C ASN A 69 -5.91 -11.41 -7.92
N VAL A 70 -4.90 -11.84 -7.17
CA VAL A 70 -3.55 -11.31 -7.28
C VAL A 70 -2.49 -12.41 -7.30
N ASP A 71 -1.41 -12.13 -8.01
CA ASP A 71 -0.16 -12.86 -7.90
C ASP A 71 0.74 -12.15 -6.88
N LEU A 72 1.43 -12.96 -6.08
CA LEU A 72 2.34 -12.52 -5.02
C LEU A 72 3.75 -12.96 -5.39
N SER A 73 4.72 -12.07 -5.25
CA SER A 73 6.13 -12.41 -5.43
C SER A 73 7.03 -11.50 -4.59
N GLY A 74 8.24 -11.92 -4.31
CA GLY A 74 9.17 -11.12 -3.53
C GLY A 74 10.28 -11.93 -2.90
N THR A 75 10.82 -11.38 -1.82
CA THR A 75 11.85 -12.03 -0.99
C THR A 75 11.46 -11.95 0.48
N ALA A 76 11.72 -13.00 1.22
CA ALA A 76 11.54 -13.05 2.67
C ALA A 76 12.86 -13.47 3.33
N ILE A 77 13.11 -12.99 4.55
CA ILE A 77 14.24 -13.45 5.34
C ILE A 77 13.84 -14.72 6.08
N VAL A 78 14.42 -15.84 5.67
CA VAL A 78 14.21 -17.16 6.29
C VAL A 78 15.53 -17.61 6.91
N ASN A 79 15.57 -17.81 8.22
CA ASN A 79 16.79 -18.17 8.97
C ASN A 79 17.98 -17.23 8.67
N GLY A 80 17.72 -15.93 8.57
CA GLY A 80 18.74 -14.93 8.28
C GLY A 80 19.19 -14.84 6.80
N THR A 81 18.59 -15.63 5.92
CA THR A 81 18.91 -15.67 4.48
C THR A 81 17.73 -15.16 3.67
N SER A 82 18.01 -14.26 2.71
CA SER A 82 16.99 -13.79 1.76
C SER A 82 16.63 -14.92 0.80
N SER A 83 15.36 -15.28 0.78
CA SER A 83 14.79 -16.35 -0.05
C SER A 83 13.66 -15.80 -0.91
N PRO A 84 13.65 -16.07 -2.22
CA PRO A 84 12.54 -15.68 -3.07
C PRO A 84 11.29 -16.48 -2.77
N PHE A 85 10.14 -15.85 -2.95
CA PHE A 85 8.84 -16.52 -2.89
C PHE A 85 7.94 -16.11 -4.05
N THR A 86 6.98 -16.97 -4.34
CA THR A 86 5.84 -16.69 -5.23
C THR A 86 4.56 -17.19 -4.59
N GLY A 87 3.42 -16.68 -5.04
CA GLY A 87 2.14 -17.12 -4.51
C GLY A 87 0.98 -16.51 -5.26
N THR A 88 -0.22 -16.85 -4.82
CA THR A 88 -1.48 -16.30 -5.34
C THR A 88 -2.42 -16.02 -4.19
N GLY A 89 -3.32 -15.08 -4.39
CA GLY A 89 -4.30 -14.73 -3.38
C GLY A 89 -5.41 -13.84 -3.88
N THR A 90 -6.16 -13.30 -2.94
CA THR A 90 -7.21 -12.31 -3.17
C THR A 90 -6.89 -11.07 -2.35
N LEU A 91 -6.82 -9.93 -3.01
CA LEU A 91 -6.83 -8.61 -2.40
C LEU A 91 -8.27 -8.15 -2.25
N THR A 92 -8.64 -7.74 -1.05
CA THR A 92 -9.96 -7.16 -0.75
C THR A 92 -9.79 -5.84 -0.04
N LEU A 93 -10.38 -4.78 -0.57
CA LEU A 93 -10.70 -3.56 0.15
C LEU A 93 -12.20 -3.64 0.47
N SER A 94 -12.57 -3.73 1.75
CA SER A 94 -13.98 -3.76 2.13
C SER A 94 -14.65 -2.41 1.84
N PRO A 95 -15.98 -2.35 1.66
CA PRO A 95 -16.67 -1.08 1.81
C PRO A 95 -16.37 -0.43 3.16
N GLY A 96 -16.26 0.91 3.17
CA GLY A 96 -16.01 1.66 4.38
C GLY A 96 -17.17 1.56 5.37
N VAL A 97 -16.84 1.37 6.64
CA VAL A 97 -17.80 1.32 7.74
C VAL A 97 -17.56 2.51 8.67
N SER A 98 -18.63 3.22 9.02
CA SER A 98 -18.53 4.34 9.95
C SER A 98 -18.11 3.86 11.33
N GLY A 99 -17.11 4.50 11.91
CA GLY A 99 -16.58 4.17 13.23
C GLY A 99 -15.74 5.30 13.81
N MET A 100 -15.19 5.09 15.00
CA MET A 100 -14.28 6.05 15.65
C MET A 100 -12.83 5.66 15.36
N PHE A 101 -12.01 6.62 14.93
CA PHE A 101 -10.59 6.47 14.77
C PHE A 101 -9.90 7.67 15.43
N ASP A 102 -9.04 7.41 16.40
CA ASP A 102 -8.35 8.44 17.20
C ASP A 102 -9.28 9.58 17.70
N GLY A 103 -10.45 9.20 18.21
CA GLY A 103 -11.43 10.16 18.73
C GLY A 103 -12.25 10.92 17.70
N ALA A 104 -12.03 10.72 16.40
CA ALA A 104 -12.79 11.31 15.31
C ALA A 104 -13.69 10.29 14.59
N MET A 105 -14.81 10.76 14.02
CA MET A 105 -15.61 9.91 13.12
C MET A 105 -14.84 9.66 11.82
N ALA A 106 -14.80 8.40 11.41
CA ALA A 106 -14.10 7.96 10.20
C ALA A 106 -14.92 6.95 9.40
N GLN A 107 -14.64 6.85 8.11
CA GLN A 107 -14.93 5.68 7.29
C GLN A 107 -13.74 4.73 7.39
N GLN A 108 -13.92 3.58 8.00
CA GLN A 108 -12.90 2.56 8.18
C GLN A 108 -13.02 1.50 7.09
N GLN A 109 -12.01 1.39 6.26
CA GLN A 109 -11.92 0.41 5.18
C GLN A 109 -10.86 -0.63 5.53
N THR A 110 -11.26 -1.90 5.63
CA THR A 110 -10.30 -2.98 5.80
C THR A 110 -9.72 -3.38 4.45
N GLN A 111 -8.41 -3.30 4.33
CA GLN A 111 -7.66 -3.85 3.24
C GLN A 111 -7.01 -5.15 3.69
N SER A 112 -7.22 -6.23 2.95
CA SER A 112 -6.65 -7.53 3.29
C SER A 112 -6.16 -8.27 2.05
N ILE A 113 -5.13 -9.07 2.23
CA ILE A 113 -4.67 -10.08 1.27
C ILE A 113 -4.75 -11.43 1.97
N SER A 114 -5.36 -12.40 1.30
CA SER A 114 -5.38 -13.79 1.76
C SER A 114 -5.07 -14.72 0.61
N GLY A 115 -4.26 -15.76 0.86
CA GLY A 115 -3.82 -16.68 -0.19
C GLY A 115 -2.79 -17.67 0.28
N THR A 116 -1.89 -18.05 -0.61
CA THR A 116 -0.78 -18.95 -0.32
C THR A 116 0.51 -18.40 -0.92
N ILE A 117 1.63 -18.66 -0.24
CA ILE A 117 2.98 -18.37 -0.76
C ILE A 117 3.81 -19.65 -0.74
N THR A 118 4.75 -19.75 -1.67
CA THR A 118 5.73 -20.85 -1.75
C THR A 118 7.13 -20.25 -1.61
N VAL A 119 7.83 -20.65 -0.55
CA VAL A 119 9.21 -20.28 -0.24
C VAL A 119 10.05 -21.54 -0.23
N ALA A 120 11.14 -21.59 -0.98
CA ALA A 120 12.02 -22.75 -1.06
C ALA A 120 11.28 -24.09 -1.30
N GLY A 121 10.22 -24.07 -2.11
CA GLY A 121 9.40 -25.24 -2.41
C GLY A 121 8.36 -25.65 -1.34
N GLN A 122 8.27 -24.92 -0.23
CA GLN A 122 7.25 -25.11 0.80
C GLN A 122 6.11 -24.10 0.64
N THR A 123 4.88 -24.58 0.49
CA THR A 123 3.69 -23.75 0.38
C THR A 123 3.02 -23.60 1.74
N SER A 124 2.69 -22.34 2.08
CA SER A 124 2.05 -21.99 3.35
C SER A 124 0.93 -20.97 3.13
N PRO A 125 -0.10 -20.95 3.97
CA PRO A 125 -1.08 -19.88 3.99
C PRO A 125 -0.40 -18.52 4.22
N TYR A 126 -0.92 -17.49 3.57
CA TYR A 126 -0.51 -16.10 3.74
C TYR A 126 -1.74 -15.24 4.01
N SER A 127 -1.65 -14.35 4.99
CA SER A 127 -2.67 -13.32 5.23
C SER A 127 -2.03 -12.05 5.78
N SER A 128 -2.55 -10.92 5.34
CA SER A 128 -2.19 -9.58 5.84
C SER A 128 -3.44 -8.72 5.88
N SER A 129 -3.54 -7.83 6.86
CA SER A 129 -4.69 -6.93 6.98
C SER A 129 -4.28 -5.59 7.59
N VAL A 130 -4.86 -4.51 7.08
CA VAL A 130 -4.76 -3.15 7.61
C VAL A 130 -6.13 -2.49 7.56
N VAL A 131 -6.45 -1.67 8.57
CA VAL A 131 -7.64 -0.83 8.57
C VAL A 131 -7.22 0.59 8.26
N ASN A 132 -7.63 1.10 7.12
CA ASN A 132 -7.44 2.49 6.70
C ASN A 132 -8.60 3.34 7.20
N ALA A 133 -8.31 4.51 7.76
CA ALA A 133 -9.30 5.45 8.24
C ALA A 133 -9.32 6.73 7.40
N TYR A 134 -10.51 7.09 6.93
CA TYR A 134 -10.73 8.24 6.07
C TYR A 134 -11.77 9.18 6.67
N GLU A 135 -11.62 10.48 6.43
CA GLU A 135 -12.64 11.45 6.79
C GLU A 135 -13.89 11.24 5.92
N PRO A 136 -15.10 11.18 6.52
CA PRO A 136 -16.32 10.78 5.79
C PRO A 136 -16.71 11.70 4.64
N ALA A 137 -16.42 13.00 4.74
CA ALA A 137 -16.85 13.99 3.75
C ALA A 137 -15.88 14.15 2.57
N THR A 138 -14.57 13.93 2.78
CA THR A 138 -13.53 14.29 1.81
C THR A 138 -12.66 13.10 1.41
N ALA A 139 -12.81 11.94 2.04
CA ALA A 139 -11.91 10.81 1.96
C ALA A 139 -10.43 11.16 2.29
N ALA A 140 -10.20 12.25 3.03
CA ALA A 140 -8.87 12.58 3.54
C ALA A 140 -8.36 11.46 4.46
N ILE A 141 -7.06 11.15 4.38
CA ILE A 141 -6.46 10.09 5.18
C ILE A 141 -6.34 10.59 6.63
N LEU A 142 -6.94 9.86 7.56
CA LEU A 142 -6.82 10.08 9.01
C LEU A 142 -5.72 9.20 9.61
N GLY A 143 -5.49 8.03 9.04
CA GLY A 143 -4.47 7.11 9.49
C GLY A 143 -4.76 5.66 9.12
N GLU A 144 -4.01 4.76 9.73
CA GLU A 144 -4.20 3.32 9.57
C GLU A 144 -3.90 2.56 10.86
N SER A 145 -4.47 1.38 11.00
CA SER A 145 -4.24 0.47 12.12
C SER A 145 -3.88 -0.91 11.63
N ARG A 146 -2.79 -1.45 12.15
CA ARG A 146 -2.29 -2.82 11.95
C ARG A 146 -2.24 -3.54 13.30
N SER A 147 -1.94 -4.83 13.29
CA SER A 147 -1.92 -5.64 14.54
C SER A 147 -0.95 -5.13 15.62
N ALA A 148 0.12 -4.44 15.25
CA ALA A 148 1.19 -3.96 16.13
C ALA A 148 1.62 -2.51 15.84
N GLU A 149 0.83 -1.78 15.07
CA GLU A 149 1.14 -0.40 14.67
C GLU A 149 -0.14 0.40 14.51
N PHE A 150 -0.08 1.68 14.89
CA PHE A 150 -1.15 2.63 14.77
C PHE A 150 -0.59 3.95 14.22
N ASP A 151 -0.96 4.28 13.00
CA ASP A 151 -0.51 5.47 12.29
C ASP A 151 -1.63 6.51 12.29
N VAL A 152 -1.34 7.72 12.76
CA VAL A 152 -2.34 8.78 12.90
C VAL A 152 -1.84 10.09 12.29
N ALA A 153 -2.71 10.77 11.55
CA ALA A 153 -2.46 12.10 11.02
C ALA A 153 -2.74 13.15 12.10
N GLN A 154 -1.82 14.09 12.30
CA GLN A 154 -2.09 15.24 13.18
C GLN A 154 -3.19 16.15 12.62
N GLN A 155 -3.34 16.18 11.31
CA GLN A 155 -4.43 16.79 10.56
C GLN A 155 -4.79 15.89 9.38
N PRO A 156 -6.08 15.84 8.97
CA PRO A 156 -6.48 15.02 7.83
C PRO A 156 -5.63 15.31 6.60
N ILE A 157 -5.04 14.27 6.01
CA ILE A 157 -4.20 14.38 4.82
C ILE A 157 -5.12 14.44 3.59
N MET A 158 -5.26 15.62 3.03
CA MET A 158 -6.14 15.87 1.88
C MET A 158 -5.60 15.20 0.62
N ILE A 159 -6.48 14.48 -0.07
CA ILE A 159 -6.21 13.93 -1.40
C ILE A 159 -6.52 15.02 -2.42
N PRO A 160 -5.58 15.38 -3.30
CA PRO A 160 -5.82 16.43 -4.29
C PRO A 160 -6.84 15.97 -5.34
N THR A 161 -7.64 16.91 -5.85
CA THR A 161 -8.54 16.64 -6.97
C THR A 161 -7.79 16.39 -8.27
N MET A 162 -6.62 17.03 -8.44
CA MET A 162 -5.76 16.83 -9.62
C MET A 162 -4.33 16.54 -9.20
N ILE A 163 -3.68 15.65 -9.92
CA ILE A 163 -2.29 15.27 -9.73
C ILE A 163 -1.53 15.32 -11.05
N GLY A 164 -0.24 15.61 -10.97
CA GLY A 164 0.68 15.58 -12.10
C GLY A 164 1.69 14.44 -12.01
N THR A 165 2.58 14.40 -12.99
CA THR A 165 3.70 13.43 -13.01
C THR A 165 4.80 13.75 -12.00
N ASN A 166 4.80 14.94 -11.41
CA ASN A 166 5.69 15.27 -10.30
C ASN A 166 5.15 14.70 -9.00
N VAL A 167 6.04 14.20 -8.17
CA VAL A 167 5.67 13.71 -6.83
C VAL A 167 5.11 14.86 -5.99
N THR A 168 3.89 14.71 -5.52
CA THR A 168 3.22 15.65 -4.63
C THR A 168 3.22 15.09 -3.21
N MET A 169 3.87 15.76 -2.27
CA MET A 169 3.80 15.42 -0.86
C MET A 169 2.40 15.78 -0.33
N LEU A 170 1.72 14.80 0.25
CA LEU A 170 0.38 14.99 0.81
C LEU A 170 0.44 15.34 2.30
N GLY A 171 1.31 14.69 3.06
CA GLY A 171 1.43 14.87 4.49
C GLY A 171 2.21 13.77 5.18
N GLY A 172 2.06 13.69 6.51
CA GLY A 172 2.71 12.67 7.31
C GLY A 172 1.80 12.15 8.43
N LEU A 173 2.05 10.88 8.80
CA LEU A 173 1.46 10.20 9.93
C LEU A 173 2.50 10.03 11.03
N SER A 174 2.07 10.09 12.27
CA SER A 174 2.88 9.66 13.42
C SER A 174 2.58 8.20 13.71
N ARG A 175 3.63 7.38 13.82
CA ARG A 175 3.51 5.92 14.06
C ARG A 175 3.71 5.58 15.52
N TYR A 176 2.83 4.78 16.07
CA TYR A 176 2.83 4.32 17.45
C TYR A 176 2.69 2.80 17.52
N SER A 177 3.00 2.21 18.70
CA SER A 177 2.85 0.78 18.94
C SER A 177 1.38 0.31 19.03
N ASP A 178 0.46 1.22 19.32
CA ASP A 178 -0.96 0.94 19.50
C ASP A 178 -1.79 2.24 19.55
N SER A 179 -3.10 2.09 19.62
CA SER A 179 -4.07 3.21 19.66
C SER A 179 -4.06 4.06 20.93
N THR A 180 -3.26 3.70 21.95
CA THR A 180 -3.08 4.54 23.13
C THR A 180 -2.07 5.65 22.93
N LEU A 181 -1.36 5.63 21.77
CA LEU A 181 -0.30 6.57 21.40
C LEU A 181 0.84 6.66 22.42
N GLY A 182 1.03 5.60 23.22
CA GLY A 182 1.97 5.60 24.35
C GLY A 182 3.44 5.51 23.92
N VAL A 183 3.74 4.78 22.85
CA VAL A 183 5.11 4.53 22.38
C VAL A 183 5.24 4.91 20.92
N ALA A 184 5.97 5.98 20.65
CA ALA A 184 6.28 6.39 19.28
C ALA A 184 7.29 5.42 18.63
N LEU A 185 6.98 4.96 17.42
CA LEU A 185 7.84 4.09 16.60
C LEU A 185 8.50 4.86 15.45
N GLY A 186 7.95 6.01 15.06
CA GLY A 186 8.50 6.81 13.97
C GLY A 186 7.45 7.65 13.25
N THR A 187 7.64 7.85 11.96
CA THR A 187 6.73 8.64 11.11
C THR A 187 6.56 7.97 9.74
N VAL A 188 5.45 8.28 9.07
CA VAL A 188 5.18 7.88 7.69
C VAL A 188 4.96 9.12 6.86
N GLN A 189 5.67 9.28 5.76
CA GLN A 189 5.43 10.34 4.76
C GLN A 189 4.57 9.78 3.63
N VAL A 190 3.52 10.50 3.27
CA VAL A 190 2.59 10.10 2.20
C VAL A 190 2.74 11.05 1.02
N SER A 191 2.91 10.49 -0.17
CA SER A 191 2.97 11.25 -1.42
C SER A 191 2.20 10.55 -2.53
N VAL A 192 1.88 11.29 -3.60
CA VAL A 192 1.17 10.78 -4.78
C VAL A 192 1.77 11.36 -6.05
N ALA A 193 1.75 10.57 -7.13
CA ALA A 193 2.13 11.00 -8.47
C ALA A 193 1.38 10.21 -9.54
N VAL A 194 1.24 10.76 -10.75
CA VAL A 194 0.91 9.99 -11.94
C VAL A 194 2.18 9.31 -12.43
N THR A 195 2.18 7.98 -12.48
CA THR A 195 3.34 7.18 -12.90
C THR A 195 3.25 6.74 -14.36
N PHE A 196 2.04 6.67 -14.90
CA PHE A 196 1.79 6.33 -16.29
C PHE A 196 0.66 7.19 -16.86
N VAL A 197 0.94 7.85 -17.98
CA VAL A 197 -0.04 8.59 -18.77
C VAL A 197 -0.21 7.83 -20.09
N PRO A 198 -1.38 7.21 -20.35
CA PRO A 198 -1.59 6.42 -21.53
C PRO A 198 -1.62 7.28 -22.79
N VAL A 199 -1.17 6.71 -23.92
CA VAL A 199 -1.30 7.32 -25.24
C VAL A 199 -2.72 7.20 -25.76
N ASP A 200 -3.39 6.09 -25.45
CA ASP A 200 -4.76 5.82 -25.78
C ASP A 200 -5.71 6.42 -24.72
N PRO A 201 -6.69 7.24 -25.11
CA PRO A 201 -7.66 7.84 -24.18
C PRO A 201 -8.56 6.83 -23.45
N THR A 202 -8.65 5.60 -23.94
CA THR A 202 -9.48 4.56 -23.31
C THR A 202 -8.75 3.79 -22.20
N SER A 203 -7.42 3.91 -22.14
CA SER A 203 -6.63 3.29 -21.08
C SER A 203 -6.56 4.21 -19.85
N PRO A 204 -6.59 3.66 -18.63
CA PRO A 204 -6.53 4.45 -17.41
C PRO A 204 -5.15 5.10 -17.22
N GLU A 205 -5.12 6.30 -16.64
CA GLU A 205 -3.90 6.82 -16.04
C GLU A 205 -3.56 5.98 -14.79
N VAL A 206 -2.26 5.75 -14.55
CA VAL A 206 -1.84 5.07 -13.33
C VAL A 206 -1.35 6.08 -12.32
N VAL A 207 -2.05 6.14 -11.19
CA VAL A 207 -1.68 6.96 -10.04
C VAL A 207 -1.05 6.08 -8.97
N GLN A 208 0.01 6.58 -8.33
CA GLN A 208 0.74 5.86 -7.30
C GLN A 208 0.79 6.69 -6.03
N PHE A 209 0.32 6.11 -4.94
CA PHE A 209 0.59 6.58 -3.58
C PHE A 209 1.87 5.93 -3.08
N THR A 210 2.71 6.68 -2.41
CA THR A 210 3.95 6.20 -1.78
C THR A 210 3.95 6.58 -0.31
N TYR A 211 4.19 5.58 0.54
CA TYR A 211 4.33 5.71 1.98
C TYR A 211 5.78 5.39 2.34
N LYS A 212 6.52 6.34 2.88
CA LYS A 212 7.89 6.17 3.36
C LYS A 212 7.90 6.16 4.87
N VAL A 213 8.29 5.04 5.46
CA VAL A 213 8.32 4.82 6.89
C VAL A 213 9.71 5.12 7.43
N TYR A 214 9.77 6.00 8.41
CA TYR A 214 10.99 6.37 9.11
C TYR A 214 10.90 5.96 10.58
N ASN A 215 11.95 5.40 11.12
CA ASN A 215 12.02 5.09 12.54
C ASN A 215 12.25 6.37 13.38
N THR A 216 12.34 6.24 14.70
CA THR A 216 12.57 7.36 15.63
C THR A 216 13.91 8.09 15.42
N ASN A 217 14.87 7.45 14.74
CA ASN A 217 16.16 8.06 14.36
C ASN A 217 16.11 8.75 12.98
N GLN A 218 14.92 8.89 12.38
CA GLN A 218 14.70 9.43 11.04
C GLN A 218 15.39 8.62 9.92
N ALA A 219 15.72 7.36 10.17
CA ALA A 219 16.20 6.46 9.13
C ALA A 219 15.01 5.83 8.39
N LEU A 220 15.07 5.83 7.05
CA LEU A 220 14.09 5.15 6.21
C LEU A 220 14.21 3.63 6.45
N VAL A 221 13.12 3.00 6.86
CA VAL A 221 13.09 1.55 7.19
C VAL A 221 12.19 0.75 6.26
N GLU A 222 11.20 1.42 5.66
CA GLU A 222 10.28 0.77 4.73
C GLU A 222 9.77 1.78 3.69
N THR A 223 9.52 1.33 2.49
CA THR A 223 8.84 2.09 1.46
C THR A 223 7.68 1.28 0.93
N ASP A 224 6.52 1.87 0.98
CA ASP A 224 5.28 1.29 0.50
C ASP A 224 4.72 2.13 -0.64
N THR A 225 4.25 1.51 -1.74
CA THR A 225 3.44 2.19 -2.73
C THR A 225 2.27 1.33 -3.17
N ILE A 226 1.18 1.95 -3.52
CA ILE A 226 0.03 1.30 -4.12
C ILE A 226 -0.37 2.10 -5.36
N SER A 227 -0.60 1.40 -6.46
CA SER A 227 -0.93 2.00 -7.75
C SER A 227 -2.34 1.62 -8.15
N TYR A 228 -3.06 2.59 -8.65
CA TYR A 228 -4.41 2.42 -9.19
C TYR A 228 -4.47 2.94 -10.62
N GLY A 229 -5.22 2.25 -11.47
CA GLY A 229 -5.67 2.81 -12.74
C GLY A 229 -6.85 3.76 -12.47
N LEU A 230 -6.75 5.00 -12.92
CA LEU A 230 -7.79 6.02 -12.80
C LEU A 230 -8.44 6.26 -14.16
N THR A 231 -9.73 5.95 -14.26
CA THR A 231 -10.52 6.12 -15.50
C THR A 231 -11.17 7.50 -15.57
N GLU A 232 -11.61 7.89 -16.77
CA GLU A 232 -12.36 9.15 -17.01
C GLU A 232 -13.66 9.25 -16.19
N ASN A 233 -14.21 8.13 -15.72
CA ASN A 233 -15.38 8.10 -14.85
C ASN A 233 -15.05 8.21 -13.36
N ASN A 234 -13.84 8.61 -13.01
CA ASN A 234 -13.34 8.66 -11.63
C ASN A 234 -13.46 7.33 -10.88
N LEU A 235 -13.23 6.21 -11.57
CA LEU A 235 -13.18 4.90 -10.96
C LEU A 235 -11.72 4.46 -10.81
N LEU A 236 -11.39 3.94 -9.63
CA LEU A 236 -10.09 3.33 -9.35
C LEU A 236 -10.17 1.81 -9.52
N SER A 237 -9.20 1.27 -10.25
CA SER A 237 -8.94 -0.17 -10.33
C SER A 237 -7.56 -0.47 -9.76
N PHE A 238 -7.42 -1.58 -9.05
CA PHE A 238 -6.10 -1.99 -8.54
C PHE A 238 -5.16 -2.32 -9.71
N ASN A 239 -3.97 -1.71 -9.70
CA ASN A 239 -2.95 -1.94 -10.72
C ASN A 239 -1.74 -2.70 -10.16
N SER A 240 -1.21 -2.30 -9.02
CA SER A 240 -0.13 -3.01 -8.34
C SER A 240 0.06 -2.51 -6.93
N ALA A 241 0.70 -3.33 -6.12
CA ALA A 241 1.28 -2.89 -4.85
C ALA A 241 2.59 -3.64 -4.59
N ALA A 242 3.49 -3.04 -3.81
CA ALA A 242 4.70 -3.72 -3.37
C ALA A 242 5.29 -3.07 -2.10
N THR A 243 6.04 -3.81 -1.29
CA THR A 243 6.79 -3.35 -0.12
C THR A 243 8.27 -3.59 -0.32
N GLN A 244 9.07 -2.68 0.21
CA GLN A 244 10.50 -2.86 0.38
C GLN A 244 10.89 -2.44 1.80
N GLY A 245 11.34 -3.38 2.61
CA GLY A 245 11.78 -3.15 3.98
C GLY A 245 12.91 -4.08 4.38
N ALA A 246 13.35 -3.96 5.64
CA ALA A 246 14.47 -4.76 6.17
C ALA A 246 14.19 -6.27 6.20
N SER A 247 12.91 -6.68 6.25
CA SER A 247 12.46 -8.08 6.27
C SER A 247 12.28 -8.70 4.88
N GLY A 248 12.48 -7.93 3.80
CA GLY A 248 12.33 -8.41 2.43
C GLY A 248 11.51 -7.48 1.54
N THR A 249 11.01 -8.05 0.45
CA THR A 249 10.16 -7.37 -0.53
C THR A 249 8.90 -8.18 -0.78
N LEU A 250 7.78 -7.50 -1.05
CA LEU A 250 6.58 -8.12 -1.61
C LEU A 250 6.13 -7.32 -2.82
N THR A 251 5.68 -7.99 -3.83
CA THR A 251 4.99 -7.43 -5.00
C THR A 251 3.64 -8.11 -5.14
N VAL A 252 2.61 -7.32 -5.37
CA VAL A 252 1.23 -7.76 -5.58
C VAL A 252 0.76 -7.22 -6.93
N MET A 253 0.39 -8.10 -7.84
CA MET A 253 -0.10 -7.75 -9.18
C MET A 253 -1.49 -8.37 -9.39
N PRO A 254 -2.42 -7.69 -10.08
CA PRO A 254 -3.68 -8.31 -10.45
C PRO A 254 -3.41 -9.47 -11.42
N GLN A 255 -4.13 -10.57 -11.25
CA GLN A 255 -4.10 -11.65 -12.22
C GLN A 255 -4.77 -11.19 -13.52
N LEU A 256 -4.09 -11.42 -14.64
CA LEU A 256 -4.68 -11.16 -15.94
C LEU A 256 -5.88 -12.11 -16.14
N ALA A 257 -7.01 -11.55 -16.57
CA ALA A 257 -8.14 -12.37 -16.99
C ALA A 257 -7.69 -13.27 -18.14
N GLN A 258 -7.81 -14.59 -17.96
CA GLN A 258 -7.50 -15.59 -18.99
C GLN A 258 -8.64 -15.66 -20.00
#